data_60ffa42c1656c79db31adb5311ac7804
#
_entry.id   60ffa42c1656c79db31adb5311ac7804
#
_cell.length_a   1.000
_cell.length_b   1.000
_cell.length_c   1.000
_cell.angle_alpha   90.00
_cell.angle_beta   90.00
_cell.angle_gamma   90.00
#
_symmetry.space_group_name_H-M   'P 1'
#
loop_
_entity.id
_entity.type
_entity.pdbx_description
1 polymer ?
#
loop_
_entity_poly.entity_id
_entity_poly.type
_entity_poly.pdbx_seq_one_letter_code
_entity_poly.pdbx_strand_id
1 'polypeptide(L)'
;MQHALRVTIFSESKLGTGVPERAPPRLPRARPRRLWYACPMAVAGCSLRRLASDGISQEVPEASMGTSLSRRTFVNLVGGAAALAGLGLTGCATGSEWNGTTSGVQTAGGGELTVGAAYSAKNFDPLSTSSALALSCNLNVMEGLFETDFHDFGTRPALAEGDPARIDGTTFDVKLRSDAKFSDGREAKASDVVFSFKVAAAAGGSYAPMLTPITSIEAKDDSTVTVRTSHPDLPWLKSRLAILKIVPEGSTSEERAKAPVGTGPWMYREVTDASVTFKPNPYYNGAYPAKDDTLRFEILKSKVARVTAAQQGTTLISEAVPVDSIEQLREAGLTIDAVQGLGSRFLMFNVAKYPWSKVEVRQAIMYALDYNGMVEGALYGQASAATSLLPDDATFPHYHRASVVYSHDPDKAKSLLKGAGVTPGQLILRTTDNDQVVAMSTVIKQNLEDLGFKVTIQTDSSDATYAAIDTGNSNYDLLLAPGDPSCFGADPDLVLRWWYGNDVWMRTRCPWSGTVEHEELLQEMDAALDSAGDERQEHWNRCFDILAENVPLYPILHVKTCTASWRDTTTADGIKVSSDFRGIGTTGVALMGVTTVK
;
A
#
# COMPACT_ATOMS: atom_id res chain seq x y z
N MET A 1 45.85 -25.14 -42.31
CA MET A 1 46.55 -26.11 -41.48
C MET A 1 45.59 -26.46 -40.37
N GLN A 2 44.68 -27.35 -40.57
CA GLN A 2 44.62 -28.79 -40.34
C GLN A 2 45.28 -29.21 -39.02
N HIS A 3 44.45 -29.62 -38.04
CA HIS A 3 44.42 -30.99 -37.55
C HIS A 3 43.18 -31.23 -36.69
N ALA A 4 42.39 -32.20 -37.20
CA ALA A 4 41.28 -32.89 -36.50
C ALA A 4 41.83 -34.21 -35.90
N LEU A 5 41.22 -34.71 -34.83
CA LEU A 5 41.25 -36.13 -34.43
C LEU A 5 40.05 -36.33 -33.45
N ARG A 6 39.00 -36.92 -33.89
CA ARG A 6 38.52 -38.33 -33.95
C ARG A 6 38.39 -39.02 -32.58
N VAL A 7 37.16 -39.14 -32.18
CA VAL A 7 36.28 -40.26 -31.79
C VAL A 7 36.92 -41.63 -31.54
N THR A 8 36.60 -42.25 -30.42
CA THR A 8 36.45 -43.70 -30.33
C THR A 8 35.39 -44.11 -29.34
N ILE A 9 34.37 -44.79 -29.87
CA ILE A 9 33.30 -45.54 -29.20
C ILE A 9 33.88 -46.90 -28.84
N PHE A 10 33.57 -47.43 -27.63
CA PHE A 10 33.59 -48.90 -27.41
C PHE A 10 32.36 -49.30 -26.61
N SER A 11 31.65 -50.29 -27.16
CA SER A 11 30.49 -51.00 -26.66
C SER A 11 30.88 -52.33 -26.01
N GLU A 12 29.94 -52.80 -25.16
CA GLU A 12 29.65 -54.20 -24.77
C GLU A 12 30.60 -54.91 -23.78
N SER A 13 30.06 -55.41 -22.66
CA SER A 13 29.36 -56.70 -22.63
C SER A 13 28.83 -57.08 -21.22
N LYS A 14 27.74 -57.80 -21.24
CA LYS A 14 26.95 -58.49 -20.22
C LYS A 14 27.70 -59.33 -19.20
N LEU A 15 27.10 -59.43 -17.98
CA LEU A 15 26.80 -60.60 -17.15
C LEU A 15 26.33 -60.10 -15.81
N GLY A 16 25.19 -60.29 -15.33
CA GLY A 16 24.19 -61.23 -14.97
C GLY A 16 24.46 -61.88 -13.63
N THR A 17 23.83 -61.40 -12.53
CA THR A 17 23.38 -62.27 -11.41
C THR A 17 22.25 -61.55 -10.66
N GLY A 18 21.11 -62.23 -10.58
CA GLY A 18 19.90 -61.75 -9.95
C GLY A 18 19.89 -61.87 -8.42
N VAL A 19 19.21 -60.93 -7.77
CA VAL A 19 18.67 -61.11 -6.42
C VAL A 19 17.27 -60.49 -6.45
N PRO A 20 16.23 -61.09 -5.85
CA PRO A 20 14.84 -60.73 -6.09
C PRO A 20 14.41 -59.53 -5.28
N GLU A 21 13.64 -58.68 -5.93
CA GLU A 21 12.88 -57.56 -5.41
C GLU A 21 11.87 -57.98 -4.34
N ARG A 22 12.02 -57.51 -3.11
CA ARG A 22 10.99 -57.60 -2.06
C ARG A 22 10.11 -56.37 -2.14
N ALA A 23 8.83 -56.57 -2.44
CA ALA A 23 7.80 -55.54 -2.34
C ALA A 23 7.63 -55.02 -0.91
N PRO A 24 7.36 -53.72 -0.70
CA PRO A 24 7.07 -53.17 0.61
C PRO A 24 5.69 -53.55 1.11
N PRO A 25 5.47 -53.70 2.43
CA PRO A 25 4.20 -54.13 3.00
C PRO A 25 3.12 -53.05 2.87
N ARG A 26 1.94 -53.45 2.45
CA ARG A 26 0.72 -52.64 2.40
C ARG A 26 0.26 -52.33 3.83
N LEU A 27 0.17 -51.04 4.17
CA LEU A 27 -0.52 -50.57 5.36
C LEU A 27 -2.05 -50.68 5.20
N PRO A 28 -2.79 -51.03 6.26
CA PRO A 28 -4.24 -51.21 6.19
C PRO A 28 -4.99 -49.87 6.12
N ARG A 29 -5.99 -49.82 5.22
CA ARG A 29 -6.93 -48.71 5.07
C ARG A 29 -7.76 -48.54 6.35
N ALA A 30 -7.61 -47.41 7.05
CA ALA A 30 -8.50 -47.00 8.12
C ALA A 30 -9.82 -46.47 7.53
N ARG A 31 -10.93 -47.02 7.98
CA ARG A 31 -12.29 -46.51 7.67
C ARG A 31 -12.56 -45.23 8.44
N PRO A 32 -13.23 -44.21 7.89
CA PRO A 32 -13.62 -43.02 8.63
C PRO A 32 -14.75 -43.36 9.63
N ARG A 33 -14.49 -43.15 10.91
CA ARG A 33 -15.51 -43.12 11.95
C ARG A 33 -16.28 -41.81 11.88
N ARG A 34 -17.55 -41.86 11.61
CA ARG A 34 -18.51 -40.77 11.81
C ARG A 34 -18.67 -40.54 13.32
N LEU A 35 -18.27 -39.39 13.81
CA LEU A 35 -18.68 -38.90 15.12
C LEU A 35 -19.91 -38.00 14.95
N TRP A 36 -21.01 -38.50 15.52
CA TRP A 36 -22.22 -37.71 15.75
C TRP A 36 -22.01 -36.93 17.05
N TYR A 37 -22.03 -35.62 16.99
CA TYR A 37 -22.31 -34.83 18.17
C TYR A 37 -23.77 -34.33 18.08
N ALA A 38 -24.58 -34.82 18.98
CA ALA A 38 -25.94 -34.34 19.22
C ALA A 38 -25.89 -33.04 20.02
N CYS A 39 -26.57 -32.04 19.52
CA CYS A 39 -26.86 -30.82 20.25
C CYS A 39 -28.33 -30.86 20.68
N PRO A 40 -28.68 -30.61 21.95
CA PRO A 40 -30.10 -30.59 22.36
C PRO A 40 -30.73 -29.24 22.03
N MET A 41 -31.77 -29.28 21.22
CA MET A 41 -32.69 -28.17 21.02
C MET A 41 -33.57 -27.97 22.26
N ALA A 42 -33.65 -26.75 22.73
CA ALA A 42 -34.76 -26.30 23.56
C ALA A 42 -35.75 -25.51 22.71
N VAL A 43 -36.96 -26.05 22.61
CA VAL A 43 -38.08 -25.50 21.87
C VAL A 43 -38.79 -24.47 22.76
N ALA A 44 -38.99 -23.25 22.24
CA ALA A 44 -40.07 -22.38 22.70
C ALA A 44 -40.77 -21.84 21.47
N GLY A 45 -41.96 -22.36 21.22
CA GLY A 45 -42.83 -21.94 20.16
C GLY A 45 -43.55 -20.64 20.49
N CYS A 46 -43.78 -19.81 19.51
CA CYS A 46 -44.86 -18.86 19.49
C CYS A 46 -45.45 -18.75 18.09
N SER A 47 -46.75 -18.91 18.04
CA SER A 47 -47.59 -19.15 16.89
C SER A 47 -47.82 -17.90 16.04
N LEU A 48 -47.82 -18.11 14.73
CA LEU A 48 -48.39 -17.21 13.73
C LEU A 48 -49.91 -17.13 13.86
N ARG A 49 -50.44 -15.92 13.95
CA ARG A 49 -51.81 -15.60 13.48
C ARG A 49 -51.76 -14.49 12.46
N ARG A 50 -52.25 -14.81 11.28
CA ARG A 50 -52.68 -13.85 10.25
C ARG A 50 -53.91 -13.07 10.80
N LEU A 51 -53.92 -11.77 10.54
CA LEU A 51 -55.17 -11.02 10.33
C LEU A 51 -54.95 -10.02 9.19
N ALA A 52 -55.89 -10.07 8.29
CA ALA A 52 -55.98 -9.25 7.07
C ALA A 52 -56.70 -7.93 7.35
N SER A 53 -56.37 -6.96 6.49
CA SER A 53 -57.18 -5.84 6.02
C SER A 53 -57.95 -4.98 7.04
N ASP A 54 -57.60 -3.70 7.05
CA ASP A 54 -58.60 -2.65 6.74
C ASP A 54 -57.88 -1.29 6.57
N GLY A 55 -58.24 -0.59 5.49
CA GLY A 55 -57.71 0.70 5.15
C GLY A 55 -58.32 1.84 5.97
N ILE A 56 -57.51 2.83 6.27
CA ILE A 56 -57.99 4.18 6.56
C ILE A 56 -57.02 5.16 5.93
N SER A 57 -57.52 5.86 4.92
CA SER A 57 -56.96 7.08 4.35
C SER A 57 -57.14 8.22 5.38
N GLN A 58 -56.05 8.91 5.71
CA GLN A 58 -56.14 10.25 6.27
C GLN A 58 -55.26 11.20 5.50
N GLU A 59 -55.92 12.19 4.92
CA GLU A 59 -55.39 13.36 4.26
C GLU A 59 -54.58 14.21 5.24
N VAL A 60 -53.46 14.73 4.77
CA VAL A 60 -52.63 15.76 5.44
C VAL A 60 -52.87 17.06 4.68
N PRO A 61 -53.29 18.15 5.34
CA PRO A 61 -53.53 19.42 4.66
C PRO A 61 -52.21 20.16 4.37
N GLU A 62 -52.09 20.65 3.13
CA GLU A 62 -51.12 21.67 2.73
C GLU A 62 -51.34 22.96 3.53
N ALA A 63 -50.26 23.45 4.13
CA ALA A 63 -50.17 24.83 4.58
C ALA A 63 -48.97 25.50 3.92
N SER A 64 -49.29 26.27 2.92
CA SER A 64 -48.39 27.27 2.29
C SER A 64 -48.17 28.42 3.28
N MET A 65 -46.90 28.74 3.59
CA MET A 65 -46.51 30.13 3.88
C MET A 65 -45.03 30.35 3.48
N GLY A 66 -44.89 31.08 2.41
CA GLY A 66 -43.61 31.66 2.04
C GLY A 66 -43.29 32.84 2.96
N THR A 67 -42.05 32.90 3.38
CA THR A 67 -41.40 34.17 3.74
C THR A 67 -39.92 34.08 3.31
N SER A 68 -39.63 34.89 2.31
CA SER A 68 -38.27 35.22 1.85
C SER A 68 -37.56 36.00 2.95
N LEU A 69 -36.49 35.46 3.56
CA LEU A 69 -35.57 36.21 4.38
C LEU A 69 -34.41 36.79 3.53
N SER A 70 -34.38 38.09 3.53
CA SER A 70 -33.44 38.95 2.83
C SER A 70 -31.99 38.77 3.39
N ARG A 71 -31.00 38.84 2.50
CA ARG A 71 -29.54 38.75 2.76
C ARG A 71 -28.94 39.83 3.68
N ARG A 72 -29.74 40.60 4.40
CA ARG A 72 -29.26 41.72 5.25
C ARG A 72 -29.31 41.50 6.76
N THR A 73 -29.74 40.34 7.27
CA THR A 73 -29.90 40.13 8.73
C THR A 73 -28.85 39.24 9.36
N PHE A 74 -27.77 38.85 8.63
CA PHE A 74 -26.73 37.95 9.16
C PHE A 74 -25.43 38.66 9.57
N VAL A 75 -25.38 39.98 9.59
CA VAL A 75 -24.13 40.75 9.86
C VAL A 75 -24.07 41.41 11.27
N ASN A 76 -25.09 41.29 12.12
CA ASN A 76 -25.12 42.03 13.38
C ASN A 76 -25.26 41.13 14.63
N LEU A 77 -24.37 40.12 14.81
CA LEU A 77 -24.32 39.37 16.07
C LEU A 77 -22.95 38.84 16.43
N VAL A 78 -21.88 39.56 16.12
CA VAL A 78 -20.56 39.41 16.76
C VAL A 78 -19.92 40.80 16.91
N GLY A 79 -20.19 41.41 18.03
CA GLY A 79 -19.57 42.68 18.39
C GLY A 79 -19.86 43.01 19.86
N GLY A 80 -18.95 42.67 20.73
CA GLY A 80 -19.11 43.14 22.10
C GLY A 80 -18.35 42.31 23.13
N ALA A 81 -17.07 42.53 23.29
CA ALA A 81 -16.37 42.55 24.58
C ALA A 81 -14.85 42.71 24.39
N ALA A 82 -14.41 43.95 24.29
CA ALA A 82 -13.02 44.30 24.53
C ALA A 82 -13.04 45.63 25.30
N ALA A 83 -12.61 45.64 26.52
CA ALA A 83 -11.89 46.75 27.15
C ALA A 83 -11.58 46.48 28.64
N LEU A 84 -10.39 46.90 29.02
CA LEU A 84 -9.81 47.09 30.34
C LEU A 84 -8.81 45.97 30.73
N ALA A 85 -7.54 46.27 31.08
CA ALA A 85 -6.91 47.49 31.49
C ALA A 85 -5.38 47.35 31.30
N GLY A 86 -4.74 48.42 30.92
CA GLY A 86 -3.30 48.60 31.01
C GLY A 86 -2.84 49.08 32.39
N LEU A 87 -1.56 49.02 32.57
CA LEU A 87 -0.61 49.73 33.46
C LEU A 87 0.54 48.75 33.71
N GLY A 88 1.72 48.86 33.20
CA GLY A 88 2.65 49.94 33.34
C GLY A 88 3.76 49.52 34.29
N LEU A 89 4.97 49.35 33.81
CA LEU A 89 6.17 49.71 34.55
C LEU A 89 7.41 49.68 33.64
N THR A 90 7.95 50.84 33.48
CA THR A 90 9.21 51.19 32.83
C THR A 90 10.41 50.68 33.64
N GLY A 91 11.43 50.18 32.93
CA GLY A 91 12.75 49.92 33.49
C GLY A 91 13.81 50.07 32.40
N CYS A 92 14.45 51.20 32.36
CA CYS A 92 15.62 51.50 31.52
C CYS A 92 16.83 50.67 31.96
N ALA A 93 17.57 50.11 31.01
CA ALA A 93 18.99 49.87 31.12
C ALA A 93 19.65 49.89 29.73
N THR A 94 20.68 50.64 29.67
CA THR A 94 21.49 51.18 28.59
C THR A 94 22.31 50.11 27.84
N GLY A 95 22.31 50.18 26.53
CA GLY A 95 23.38 50.27 25.56
C GLY A 95 24.37 49.14 25.39
N SER A 96 24.31 48.50 24.22
CA SER A 96 25.46 48.40 23.29
C SER A 96 24.98 47.92 21.93
N GLU A 97 25.27 48.72 20.91
CA GLU A 97 25.00 48.38 19.51
C GLU A 97 25.82 47.18 19.09
N TRP A 98 25.14 46.16 18.57
CA TRP A 98 25.76 45.14 17.75
C TRP A 98 24.98 45.03 16.43
N ASN A 99 25.57 45.60 15.37
CA ASN A 99 25.14 45.44 14.00
C ASN A 99 25.46 44.01 13.58
N GLY A 100 24.49 43.12 13.72
CA GLY A 100 24.47 41.82 13.11
C GLY A 100 23.20 41.71 12.26
N THR A 101 23.34 41.60 10.97
CA THR A 101 22.27 41.21 10.04
C THR A 101 21.63 39.92 10.53
N THR A 102 20.53 40.05 11.26
CA THR A 102 19.69 38.93 11.63
C THR A 102 18.93 38.49 10.38
N SER A 103 19.48 37.48 9.68
CA SER A 103 18.65 36.56 8.92
C SER A 103 17.56 36.11 9.88
N GLY A 104 16.30 36.36 9.54
CA GLY A 104 15.17 36.01 10.40
C GLY A 104 15.22 34.51 10.74
N VAL A 105 15.48 34.25 12.02
CA VAL A 105 15.26 32.90 12.57
C VAL A 105 13.75 32.69 12.52
N GLN A 106 13.29 31.93 11.53
CA GLN A 106 11.93 31.42 11.54
C GLN A 106 11.78 30.59 12.82
N THR A 107 10.97 31.06 13.76
CA THR A 107 10.61 30.28 14.95
C THR A 107 9.75 29.11 14.47
N ALA A 108 10.40 27.98 14.22
CA ALA A 108 9.73 26.71 14.00
C ALA A 108 9.26 26.19 15.35
N GLY A 109 7.99 25.77 15.42
CA GLY A 109 7.48 24.98 16.54
C GLY A 109 6.27 25.58 17.25
N GLY A 110 5.31 24.73 17.58
CA GLY A 110 4.08 25.03 18.33
C GLY A 110 2.82 25.14 17.47
N GLY A 111 2.78 24.46 16.32
CA GLY A 111 1.63 24.42 15.42
C GLY A 111 0.91 23.07 15.35
N GLU A 112 -0.14 23.05 14.57
CA GLU A 112 -0.84 21.82 14.17
C GLU A 112 -0.58 21.56 12.68
N LEU A 113 0.11 20.45 12.37
CA LEU A 113 0.32 19.99 11.01
C LEU A 113 -0.88 19.11 10.61
N THR A 114 -1.67 19.57 9.64
CA THR A 114 -2.90 18.89 9.22
C THR A 114 -2.76 18.27 7.83
N VAL A 115 -3.21 17.01 7.70
CA VAL A 115 -3.17 16.22 6.47
C VAL A 115 -4.58 15.74 6.11
N GLY A 116 -5.04 16.03 4.92
CA GLY A 116 -6.27 15.48 4.37
C GLY A 116 -6.02 14.10 3.75
N ALA A 117 -6.59 13.06 4.34
CA ALA A 117 -6.47 11.68 3.91
C ALA A 117 -7.73 11.19 3.18
N ALA A 118 -7.56 10.45 2.08
CA ALA A 118 -8.66 9.94 1.27
C ALA A 118 -9.30 8.66 1.80
N TYR A 119 -8.60 7.94 2.67
CA TYR A 119 -8.93 6.58 3.09
C TYR A 119 -9.18 6.48 4.59
N SER A 120 -9.88 5.42 5.01
CA SER A 120 -10.02 5.03 6.41
C SER A 120 -9.24 3.75 6.68
N ALA A 121 -8.95 3.48 7.96
CA ALA A 121 -8.35 2.24 8.40
C ALA A 121 -9.06 1.71 9.65
N LYS A 122 -9.11 0.39 9.79
CA LYS A 122 -9.57 -0.29 11.01
C LYS A 122 -8.45 -1.05 11.71
N ASN A 123 -7.38 -1.32 10.97
CA ASN A 123 -6.22 -2.04 11.46
C ASN A 123 -4.96 -1.19 11.27
N PHE A 124 -4.38 -0.71 12.36
CA PHE A 124 -3.12 0.05 12.38
C PHE A 124 -1.90 -0.82 12.73
N ASP A 125 -2.06 -2.14 12.91
CA ASP A 125 -0.94 -3.04 13.24
C ASP A 125 0.14 -2.99 12.14
N PRO A 126 1.34 -2.46 12.43
CA PRO A 126 2.39 -2.28 11.43
C PRO A 126 2.96 -3.60 10.90
N LEU A 127 2.64 -4.73 11.53
CA LEU A 127 3.10 -6.05 11.14
C LEU A 127 2.09 -6.82 10.27
N SER A 128 0.91 -6.25 10.00
CA SER A 128 -0.15 -6.93 9.23
C SER A 128 -1.01 -6.02 8.35
N THR A 129 -0.98 -4.69 8.55
CA THR A 129 -1.84 -3.78 7.79
C THR A 129 -1.41 -3.63 6.33
N SER A 130 -2.39 -3.55 5.43
CA SER A 130 -2.22 -3.10 4.04
C SER A 130 -3.02 -1.82 3.74
N SER A 131 -3.59 -1.19 4.78
CA SER A 131 -4.38 0.04 4.63
C SER A 131 -3.48 1.24 4.36
N ALA A 132 -3.78 2.01 3.30
CA ALA A 132 -3.06 3.22 2.93
C ALA A 132 -2.94 4.21 4.10
N LEU A 133 -4.05 4.51 4.80
CA LEU A 133 -4.04 5.40 5.95
C LEU A 133 -3.16 4.87 7.08
N ALA A 134 -3.26 3.59 7.42
CA ALA A 134 -2.48 3.01 8.51
C ALA A 134 -0.97 3.01 8.18
N LEU A 135 -0.59 2.69 6.93
CA LEU A 135 0.80 2.78 6.47
C LEU A 135 1.32 4.21 6.58
N SER A 136 0.56 5.21 6.11
CA SER A 136 0.90 6.62 6.21
C SER A 136 1.08 7.08 7.67
N CYS A 137 0.15 6.74 8.55
CA CYS A 137 0.25 7.02 9.97
C CYS A 137 1.48 6.39 10.60
N ASN A 138 1.73 5.12 10.29
CA ASN A 138 2.84 4.35 10.85
C ASN A 138 4.23 4.85 10.39
N LEU A 139 4.36 5.45 9.20
CA LEU A 139 5.61 6.09 8.78
C LEU A 139 6.08 7.18 9.76
N ASN A 140 5.18 7.77 10.53
CA ASN A 140 5.49 8.84 11.48
C ASN A 140 5.71 8.33 12.92
N VAL A 141 5.24 7.11 13.23
CA VAL A 141 5.20 6.57 14.60
C VAL A 141 6.17 5.40 14.78
N MET A 142 6.38 4.61 13.74
CA MET A 142 7.15 3.38 13.79
C MET A 142 8.50 3.55 13.13
N GLU A 143 9.53 2.92 13.68
CA GLU A 143 10.81 2.73 13.00
C GLU A 143 11.04 1.24 12.75
N GLY A 144 11.68 0.92 11.62
CA GLY A 144 12.38 -0.34 11.41
C GLY A 144 13.83 -0.24 11.90
N LEU A 145 14.65 -1.25 11.63
CA LEU A 145 16.10 -1.09 11.79
C LEU A 145 16.65 -0.04 10.81
N PHE A 146 16.07 -0.01 9.62
CA PHE A 146 16.29 1.00 8.58
C PHE A 146 14.97 1.65 8.21
N GLU A 147 15.04 2.78 7.51
CA GLU A 147 13.90 3.47 6.91
C GLU A 147 14.16 3.74 5.43
N THR A 148 13.10 3.69 4.63
CA THR A 148 13.15 4.11 3.23
C THR A 148 13.12 5.63 3.15
N ASP A 149 14.05 6.22 2.40
CA ASP A 149 13.97 7.61 1.99
C ASP A 149 13.13 7.69 0.70
N PHE A 150 11.98 8.35 0.81
CA PHE A 150 11.06 8.42 -0.33
C PHE A 150 11.44 9.48 -1.37
N HIS A 151 12.54 10.19 -1.21
CA HIS A 151 13.05 11.09 -2.24
C HIS A 151 13.79 10.33 -3.35
N ASP A 152 14.49 9.25 -2.97
CA ASP A 152 15.31 8.45 -3.89
C ASP A 152 15.12 6.94 -3.72
N PHE A 153 14.20 6.51 -2.85
CA PHE A 153 13.97 5.13 -2.44
C PHE A 153 15.21 4.43 -1.86
N GLY A 154 16.24 5.18 -1.47
CA GLY A 154 17.36 4.68 -0.71
C GLY A 154 16.95 4.27 0.70
N THR A 155 17.89 3.68 1.44
CA THR A 155 17.67 3.30 2.85
C THR A 155 18.65 4.03 3.76
N ARG A 156 18.17 4.43 4.92
CA ARG A 156 18.98 5.05 5.98
C ARG A 156 18.82 4.29 7.30
N PRO A 157 19.84 4.29 8.18
CA PRO A 157 19.68 3.77 9.54
C PRO A 157 18.58 4.51 10.31
N ALA A 158 17.78 3.76 11.09
CA ALA A 158 16.74 4.29 11.98
C ALA A 158 16.96 3.77 13.40
N LEU A 159 16.45 2.59 13.78
CA LEU A 159 16.85 1.95 15.03
C LEU A 159 18.25 1.34 14.98
N ALA A 160 18.78 1.04 13.80
CA ALA A 160 20.16 0.63 13.66
C ALA A 160 21.11 1.82 13.91
N GLU A 161 22.25 1.55 14.59
CA GLU A 161 23.32 2.53 14.78
C GLU A 161 24.06 2.85 13.46
N GLY A 162 24.08 1.88 12.53
CA GLY A 162 24.76 2.01 11.23
C GLY A 162 24.42 0.83 10.32
N ASP A 163 25.21 0.64 9.27
CA ASP A 163 25.03 -0.47 8.33
C ASP A 163 25.25 -1.84 8.99
N PRO A 164 24.60 -2.92 8.48
CA PRO A 164 24.82 -4.28 8.95
C PRO A 164 26.29 -4.68 8.87
N ALA A 165 26.87 -5.13 9.98
CA ALA A 165 28.21 -5.68 10.01
C ALA A 165 28.21 -7.10 9.44
N ARG A 166 28.83 -7.31 8.29
CA ARG A 166 28.94 -8.63 7.66
C ARG A 166 29.86 -9.54 8.47
N ILE A 167 29.36 -10.70 8.88
CA ILE A 167 30.09 -11.76 9.55
C ILE A 167 30.59 -12.79 8.51
N ASP A 168 29.68 -13.23 7.65
CA ASP A 168 29.93 -14.08 6.49
C ASP A 168 28.94 -13.77 5.34
N GLY A 169 28.88 -14.64 4.32
CA GLY A 169 28.00 -14.41 3.15
C GLY A 169 26.52 -14.36 3.50
N THR A 170 26.08 -14.99 4.59
CA THR A 170 24.66 -15.13 4.97
C THR A 170 24.35 -14.63 6.37
N THR A 171 25.34 -14.10 7.08
CA THR A 171 25.19 -13.69 8.48
C THR A 171 25.64 -12.25 8.68
N PHE A 172 24.78 -11.44 9.28
CA PHE A 172 24.99 -10.01 9.50
C PHE A 172 24.62 -9.65 10.95
N ASP A 173 25.45 -8.87 11.62
CA ASP A 173 25.10 -8.27 12.90
C ASP A 173 24.59 -6.85 12.68
N VAL A 174 23.48 -6.50 13.32
CA VAL A 174 22.93 -5.15 13.32
C VAL A 174 22.85 -4.66 14.74
N LYS A 175 23.59 -3.60 15.05
CA LYS A 175 23.59 -2.96 16.36
C LYS A 175 22.50 -1.90 16.42
N LEU A 176 21.74 -1.89 17.51
CA LEU A 176 20.74 -0.87 17.80
C LEU A 176 21.42 0.41 18.30
N ARG A 177 20.88 1.58 17.92
CA ARG A 177 21.33 2.85 18.47
C ARG A 177 21.06 2.89 19.98
N SER A 178 22.00 3.48 20.74
CA SER A 178 21.89 3.58 22.19
C SER A 178 20.71 4.43 22.63
N ASP A 179 20.15 4.12 23.78
CA ASP A 179 19.09 4.88 24.45
C ASP A 179 17.79 5.05 23.63
N ALA A 180 17.58 4.21 22.61
CA ALA A 180 16.33 4.16 21.86
C ALA A 180 15.19 3.68 22.77
N LYS A 181 14.07 4.39 22.77
CA LYS A 181 12.89 4.07 23.57
C LYS A 181 11.62 4.11 22.75
N PHE A 182 10.71 3.24 23.11
CA PHE A 182 9.32 3.31 22.68
C PHE A 182 8.62 4.55 23.25
N SER A 183 7.53 4.94 22.65
CA SER A 183 6.72 6.11 23.05
C SER A 183 6.04 5.96 24.42
N ASP A 184 6.05 4.74 25.00
CA ASP A 184 5.61 4.46 26.38
C ASP A 184 6.77 4.51 27.40
N GLY A 185 7.99 4.81 26.95
CA GLY A 185 9.19 4.95 27.79
C GLY A 185 10.00 3.67 27.98
N ARG A 186 9.54 2.50 27.51
CA ARG A 186 10.35 1.26 27.53
C ARG A 186 11.56 1.39 26.61
N GLU A 187 12.69 0.80 27.01
CA GLU A 187 13.87 0.69 26.15
C GLU A 187 13.59 -0.26 24.98
N ALA A 188 14.05 0.10 23.78
CA ALA A 188 14.00 -0.77 22.63
C ALA A 188 15.19 -1.72 22.65
N LYS A 189 14.94 -3.02 22.57
CA LYS A 189 15.94 -4.10 22.71
C LYS A 189 15.94 -5.02 21.50
N ALA A 190 17.00 -5.79 21.38
CA ALA A 190 17.13 -6.85 20.38
C ALA A 190 15.96 -7.87 20.43
N SER A 191 15.42 -8.15 21.62
CA SER A 191 14.26 -9.04 21.77
C SER A 191 12.99 -8.49 21.10
N ASP A 192 12.81 -7.16 21.03
CA ASP A 192 11.69 -6.54 20.31
C ASP A 192 11.80 -6.75 18.80
N VAL A 193 13.02 -6.69 18.26
CA VAL A 193 13.29 -6.98 16.84
C VAL A 193 12.98 -8.45 16.53
N VAL A 194 13.44 -9.37 17.37
CA VAL A 194 13.16 -10.81 17.23
C VAL A 194 11.67 -11.10 17.28
N PHE A 195 10.96 -10.48 18.22
CA PHE A 195 9.51 -10.61 18.35
C PHE A 195 8.79 -10.08 17.09
N SER A 196 9.14 -8.88 16.66
CA SER A 196 8.53 -8.24 15.47
C SER A 196 8.72 -9.08 14.23
N PHE A 197 9.93 -9.61 14.01
CA PHE A 197 10.21 -10.51 12.89
C PHE A 197 9.37 -11.79 12.95
N LYS A 198 9.31 -12.46 14.12
CA LYS A 198 8.51 -13.68 14.27
C LYS A 198 7.03 -13.46 13.95
N VAL A 199 6.49 -12.30 14.32
CA VAL A 199 5.08 -11.97 14.03
C VAL A 199 4.89 -11.64 12.55
N ALA A 200 5.73 -10.79 11.97
CA ALA A 200 5.59 -10.34 10.58
C ALA A 200 5.86 -11.46 9.55
N ALA A 201 6.81 -12.35 9.86
CA ALA A 201 7.18 -13.48 9.00
C ALA A 201 6.31 -14.74 9.23
N ALA A 202 5.30 -14.66 10.10
CA ALA A 202 4.40 -15.80 10.36
C ALA A 202 3.66 -16.22 9.08
N ALA A 203 3.56 -17.52 8.86
CA ALA A 203 2.92 -18.08 7.66
C ALA A 203 1.48 -17.57 7.48
N GLY A 204 1.18 -17.07 6.28
CA GLY A 204 -0.11 -16.46 5.94
C GLY A 204 -0.24 -14.98 6.29
N GLY A 205 0.79 -14.38 6.88
CA GLY A 205 0.87 -12.93 7.09
C GLY A 205 1.18 -12.18 5.79
N SER A 206 0.66 -10.96 5.66
CA SER A 206 0.83 -10.13 4.45
C SER A 206 2.30 -9.78 4.16
N TYR A 207 3.14 -9.69 5.19
CA TYR A 207 4.56 -9.35 5.06
C TYR A 207 5.47 -10.58 4.91
N ALA A 208 4.96 -11.78 5.22
CA ALA A 208 5.75 -13.01 5.21
C ALA A 208 6.49 -13.27 3.89
N PRO A 209 5.88 -13.11 2.69
CA PRO A 209 6.58 -13.34 1.42
C PRO A 209 7.80 -12.44 1.24
N MET A 210 7.69 -11.17 1.64
CA MET A 210 8.79 -10.19 1.53
C MET A 210 9.95 -10.50 2.48
N LEU A 211 9.66 -11.16 3.61
CA LEU A 211 10.65 -11.52 4.64
C LEU A 211 11.22 -12.94 4.46
N THR A 212 10.69 -13.74 3.52
CA THR A 212 11.15 -15.12 3.26
C THR A 212 12.67 -15.26 3.12
N PRO A 213 13.42 -14.33 2.45
CA PRO A 213 14.87 -14.45 2.37
C PRO A 213 15.61 -14.25 3.70
N ILE A 214 14.97 -13.79 4.76
CA ILE A 214 15.54 -13.75 6.11
C ILE A 214 15.14 -15.03 6.84
N THR A 215 16.09 -15.91 7.10
CA THR A 215 15.82 -17.22 7.71
C THR A 215 15.70 -17.15 9.24
N SER A 216 16.44 -16.24 9.88
CA SER A 216 16.30 -15.95 11.31
C SER A 216 16.79 -14.55 11.66
N ILE A 217 16.20 -14.02 12.76
CA ILE A 217 16.75 -12.89 13.51
C ILE A 217 16.84 -13.35 14.96
N GLU A 218 18.04 -13.28 15.55
CA GLU A 218 18.33 -13.72 16.91
C GLU A 218 18.99 -12.59 17.71
N ALA A 219 18.63 -12.45 18.98
CA ALA A 219 19.32 -11.51 19.86
C ALA A 219 20.71 -12.07 20.22
N LYS A 220 21.75 -11.34 19.87
CA LYS A 220 23.12 -11.65 20.28
C LYS A 220 23.40 -11.15 21.70
N ASP A 221 22.88 -9.97 21.98
CA ASP A 221 22.82 -9.32 23.30
C ASP A 221 21.61 -8.36 23.32
N ASP A 222 21.46 -7.54 24.37
CA ASP A 222 20.31 -6.60 24.48
C ASP A 222 20.29 -5.53 23.37
N SER A 223 21.42 -5.25 22.73
CA SER A 223 21.60 -4.16 21.77
C SER A 223 21.96 -4.62 20.35
N THR A 224 22.17 -5.91 20.13
CA THR A 224 22.63 -6.43 18.84
C THR A 224 21.78 -7.61 18.42
N VAL A 225 21.32 -7.61 17.17
CA VAL A 225 20.70 -8.76 16.53
C VAL A 225 21.62 -9.35 15.47
N THR A 226 21.62 -10.69 15.38
CA THR A 226 22.21 -11.43 14.27
C THR A 226 21.11 -11.80 13.28
N VAL A 227 21.23 -11.34 12.04
CA VAL A 227 20.34 -11.64 10.92
C VAL A 227 20.98 -12.70 10.05
N ARG A 228 20.26 -13.79 9.76
CA ARG A 228 20.67 -14.83 8.82
C ARG A 228 19.77 -14.82 7.59
N THR A 229 20.37 -15.02 6.43
CA THR A 229 19.69 -14.99 5.14
C THR A 229 19.84 -16.32 4.40
N SER A 230 18.90 -16.65 3.50
CA SER A 230 18.97 -17.83 2.64
C SER A 230 19.90 -17.63 1.44
N HIS A 231 20.11 -16.39 1.02
CA HIS A 231 20.94 -16.03 -0.11
C HIS A 231 22.20 -15.32 0.38
N PRO A 232 23.41 -15.68 -0.12
CA PRO A 232 24.62 -14.98 0.24
C PRO A 232 24.58 -13.54 -0.28
N ASP A 233 25.07 -12.61 0.55
CA ASP A 233 25.10 -11.18 0.21
C ASP A 233 23.73 -10.64 -0.25
N LEU A 234 22.65 -11.06 0.45
CA LEU A 234 21.27 -10.75 0.09
C LEU A 234 21.14 -9.28 -0.32
N PRO A 235 20.82 -9.02 -1.59
CA PRO A 235 20.58 -7.67 -2.04
C PRO A 235 19.40 -7.08 -1.29
N TRP A 236 19.40 -5.75 -1.14
CA TRP A 236 18.31 -5.02 -0.47
C TRP A 236 17.97 -5.54 0.95
N LEU A 237 18.95 -6.14 1.67
CA LEU A 237 18.73 -6.53 3.08
C LEU A 237 18.21 -5.34 3.90
N LYS A 238 18.77 -4.14 3.70
CA LYS A 238 18.34 -2.92 4.40
C LYS A 238 16.89 -2.56 4.08
N SER A 239 16.43 -2.71 2.83
CA SER A 239 15.03 -2.47 2.45
C SER A 239 14.08 -3.43 3.16
N ARG A 240 14.45 -4.72 3.29
CA ARG A 240 13.66 -5.70 4.06
C ARG A 240 13.62 -5.35 5.55
N LEU A 241 14.72 -4.86 6.10
CA LEU A 241 14.80 -4.41 7.49
C LEU A 241 14.09 -3.05 7.71
N ALA A 242 13.80 -2.30 6.64
CA ALA A 242 13.01 -1.07 6.68
C ALA A 242 11.49 -1.34 6.71
N ILE A 243 11.03 -2.37 6.01
CA ILE A 243 9.60 -2.73 6.05
C ILE A 243 9.22 -3.44 7.36
N LEU A 244 10.17 -4.08 8.04
CA LEU A 244 9.96 -4.70 9.34
C LEU A 244 9.92 -3.62 10.42
N LYS A 245 8.73 -3.13 10.75
CA LYS A 245 8.56 -2.16 11.84
C LYS A 245 8.68 -2.85 13.19
N ILE A 246 9.39 -2.19 14.13
CA ILE A 246 9.68 -2.76 15.44
C ILE A 246 8.62 -2.34 16.44
N VAL A 247 8.04 -3.33 17.10
CA VAL A 247 7.02 -3.17 18.13
C VAL A 247 7.51 -3.77 19.45
N PRO A 248 6.97 -3.36 20.61
CA PRO A 248 7.36 -3.92 21.90
C PRO A 248 7.06 -5.43 21.97
N GLU A 249 8.00 -6.20 22.49
CA GLU A 249 7.83 -7.62 22.75
C GLU A 249 6.58 -7.87 23.62
N GLY A 250 5.79 -8.88 23.25
CA GLY A 250 4.57 -9.26 23.96
C GLY A 250 3.35 -8.38 23.64
N SER A 251 3.46 -7.33 22.79
CA SER A 251 2.30 -6.57 22.33
C SER A 251 1.34 -7.45 21.55
N THR A 252 0.04 -7.33 21.83
CA THR A 252 -0.99 -8.11 21.15
C THR A 252 -1.40 -7.48 19.81
N SER A 253 -1.89 -8.29 18.89
CA SER A 253 -2.42 -7.78 17.60
C SER A 253 -3.58 -6.80 17.82
N GLU A 254 -4.41 -7.01 18.84
CA GLU A 254 -5.53 -6.11 19.15
C GLU A 254 -5.05 -4.73 19.63
N GLU A 255 -4.02 -4.67 20.46
CA GLU A 255 -3.40 -3.42 20.91
C GLU A 255 -2.79 -2.67 19.72
N ARG A 256 -1.99 -3.37 18.91
CA ARG A 256 -1.35 -2.79 17.73
C ARG A 256 -2.35 -2.32 16.67
N ALA A 257 -3.46 -3.03 16.49
CA ALA A 257 -4.50 -2.64 15.53
C ALA A 257 -5.22 -1.34 15.90
N LYS A 258 -5.25 -0.97 17.19
CA LYS A 258 -5.90 0.27 17.67
C LYS A 258 -4.98 1.48 17.60
N ALA A 259 -3.80 1.38 18.23
CA ALA A 259 -2.83 2.46 18.33
C ALA A 259 -1.45 1.87 18.68
N PRO A 260 -0.64 1.46 17.70
CA PRO A 260 0.62 0.81 17.98
C PRO A 260 1.61 1.76 18.68
N VAL A 261 2.39 1.18 19.59
CA VAL A 261 3.49 1.85 20.28
C VAL A 261 4.75 1.69 19.44
N GLY A 262 5.36 2.80 19.03
CA GLY A 262 6.55 2.82 18.20
C GLY A 262 7.67 3.66 18.80
N THR A 263 8.81 3.69 18.12
CA THR A 263 10.01 4.45 18.51
C THR A 263 10.18 5.74 17.70
N GLY A 264 9.27 6.01 16.74
CA GLY A 264 9.33 7.16 15.85
C GLY A 264 9.06 8.51 16.53
N PRO A 265 9.16 9.64 15.78
CA PRO A 265 9.04 11.00 16.32
C PRO A 265 7.65 11.35 16.86
N TRP A 266 6.62 10.68 16.40
CA TRP A 266 5.26 10.89 16.82
C TRP A 266 4.71 9.68 17.58
N MET A 267 3.66 9.87 18.38
CA MET A 267 2.90 8.80 19.03
C MET A 267 1.41 9.05 18.88
N TYR A 268 0.64 7.98 18.73
CA TYR A 268 -0.82 8.06 18.65
C TYR A 268 -1.39 8.72 19.91
N ARG A 269 -2.29 9.67 19.70
CA ARG A 269 -3.07 10.31 20.76
C ARG A 269 -4.52 9.84 20.72
N GLU A 270 -5.11 9.85 19.53
CA GLU A 270 -6.51 9.49 19.32
C GLU A 270 -6.74 8.96 17.91
N VAL A 271 -7.56 7.92 17.79
CA VAL A 271 -8.02 7.35 16.52
C VAL A 271 -9.53 7.33 16.52
N THR A 272 -10.15 8.00 15.56
CA THR A 272 -11.59 8.07 15.34
C THR A 272 -11.93 7.75 13.88
N ASP A 273 -13.22 7.63 13.54
CA ASP A 273 -13.66 7.49 12.15
C ASP A 273 -13.45 8.76 11.30
N ALA A 274 -13.23 9.92 11.95
CA ALA A 274 -13.06 11.21 11.29
C ALA A 274 -11.59 11.67 11.23
N SER A 275 -10.76 11.26 12.18
CA SER A 275 -9.36 11.71 12.25
C SER A 275 -8.48 10.76 13.03
N VAL A 276 -7.17 10.83 12.74
CA VAL A 276 -6.11 10.24 13.54
C VAL A 276 -5.20 11.36 14.01
N THR A 277 -5.03 11.49 15.33
CA THR A 277 -4.27 12.57 15.96
C THR A 277 -3.05 12.02 16.68
N PHE A 278 -1.93 12.73 16.55
CA PHE A 278 -0.65 12.37 17.16
C PHE A 278 -0.13 13.53 17.99
N LYS A 279 0.74 13.21 18.92
CA LYS A 279 1.56 14.16 19.68
C LYS A 279 3.04 13.78 19.58
N PRO A 280 3.98 14.69 19.85
CA PRO A 280 5.39 14.38 19.89
C PRO A 280 5.71 13.22 20.83
N ASN A 281 6.59 12.31 20.40
CA ASN A 281 7.16 11.29 21.25
C ASN A 281 8.30 11.91 22.08
N PRO A 282 8.15 12.06 23.42
CA PRO A 282 9.16 12.73 24.25
C PRO A 282 10.45 11.90 24.39
N TYR A 283 10.44 10.65 23.99
CA TYR A 283 11.58 9.74 24.09
C TYR A 283 12.33 9.56 22.76
N TYR A 284 11.83 10.18 21.69
CA TYR A 284 12.49 10.06 20.39
C TYR A 284 13.87 10.70 20.38
N ASN A 285 14.89 9.93 20.01
CA ASN A 285 16.28 10.37 19.92
C ASN A 285 16.90 10.17 18.52
N GLY A 286 16.06 10.00 17.50
CA GLY A 286 16.48 9.86 16.11
C GLY A 286 16.71 11.22 15.42
N ALA A 287 16.95 11.16 14.09
CA ALA A 287 17.37 12.33 13.30
C ALA A 287 16.27 13.37 13.04
N TYR A 288 14.99 13.01 13.16
CA TYR A 288 13.86 13.84 12.72
C TYR A 288 12.81 14.02 13.82
N PRO A 289 13.13 14.75 14.91
CA PRO A 289 12.17 14.97 15.98
C PRO A 289 10.95 15.76 15.49
N ALA A 290 9.78 15.47 16.07
CA ALA A 290 8.57 16.25 15.86
C ALA A 290 8.80 17.72 16.24
N LYS A 291 8.37 18.64 15.39
CA LYS A 291 8.57 20.09 15.58
C LYS A 291 7.27 20.83 15.92
N ASP A 292 6.11 20.27 15.57
CA ASP A 292 4.79 20.79 15.88
C ASP A 292 4.22 20.09 17.12
N ASP A 293 3.24 20.71 17.80
CA ASP A 293 2.59 20.15 18.99
C ASP A 293 1.60 19.03 18.64
N THR A 294 1.07 19.07 17.43
CA THR A 294 0.07 18.11 16.94
C THR A 294 0.30 17.81 15.46
N LEU A 295 0.21 16.53 15.11
CA LEU A 295 0.00 16.07 13.76
C LEU A 295 -1.40 15.47 13.70
N ARG A 296 -2.20 15.83 12.67
CA ARG A 296 -3.54 15.32 12.50
C ARG A 296 -3.80 14.92 11.05
N PHE A 297 -4.30 13.71 10.87
CA PHE A 297 -4.87 13.23 9.62
C PHE A 297 -6.39 13.36 9.69
N GLU A 298 -6.97 14.18 8.83
CA GLU A 298 -8.41 14.34 8.62
C GLU A 298 -8.88 13.33 7.59
N ILE A 299 -9.83 12.45 7.93
CA ILE A 299 -10.34 11.39 7.04
C ILE A 299 -11.44 11.97 6.14
N LEU A 300 -11.06 12.44 4.98
CA LEU A 300 -11.93 13.14 4.03
C LEU A 300 -12.18 12.26 2.79
N LYS A 301 -13.04 11.24 2.91
CA LYS A 301 -13.35 10.29 1.82
C LYS A 301 -13.95 10.98 0.60
N SER A 302 -14.79 12.01 0.80
CA SER A 302 -15.38 12.79 -0.28
C SER A 302 -14.32 13.67 -0.95
N LYS A 303 -14.15 13.54 -2.29
CA LYS A 303 -13.25 14.40 -3.06
C LYS A 303 -13.57 15.88 -2.89
N VAL A 304 -14.86 16.25 -2.86
CA VAL A 304 -15.29 17.63 -2.64
C VAL A 304 -14.84 18.15 -1.28
N ALA A 305 -14.98 17.34 -0.22
CA ALA A 305 -14.53 17.72 1.12
C ALA A 305 -13.00 17.89 1.16
N ARG A 306 -12.21 17.00 0.53
CA ARG A 306 -10.74 17.14 0.44
C ARG A 306 -10.31 18.41 -0.27
N VAL A 307 -10.89 18.68 -1.44
CA VAL A 307 -10.58 19.89 -2.22
C VAL A 307 -10.95 21.16 -1.43
N THR A 308 -12.14 21.17 -0.81
CA THR A 308 -12.59 22.32 0.00
C THR A 308 -11.69 22.54 1.22
N ALA A 309 -11.33 21.48 1.96
CA ALA A 309 -10.44 21.58 3.11
C ALA A 309 -9.04 22.10 2.72
N ALA A 310 -8.51 21.61 1.60
CA ALA A 310 -7.24 22.10 1.08
C ALA A 310 -7.29 23.59 0.71
N GLN A 311 -8.31 24.01 -0.06
CA GLN A 311 -8.47 25.42 -0.46
C GLN A 311 -8.67 26.38 0.72
N GLN A 312 -9.34 25.93 1.75
CA GLN A 312 -9.59 26.72 2.96
C GLN A 312 -8.38 26.75 3.92
N GLY A 313 -7.33 25.95 3.65
CA GLY A 313 -6.19 25.80 4.56
C GLY A 313 -6.54 25.02 5.84
N THR A 314 -7.69 24.35 5.91
CA THR A 314 -8.04 23.46 7.01
C THR A 314 -7.12 22.25 7.02
N THR A 315 -6.72 21.77 5.84
CA THR A 315 -5.62 20.83 5.67
C THR A 315 -4.48 21.52 4.96
N LEU A 316 -3.29 21.47 5.56
CA LEU A 316 -2.07 22.06 5.00
C LEU A 316 -1.44 21.20 3.92
N ILE A 317 -1.69 19.89 3.99
CA ILE A 317 -1.30 18.89 3.02
C ILE A 317 -2.54 18.06 2.68
N SER A 318 -2.74 17.70 1.42
CA SER A 318 -3.79 16.78 1.00
C SER A 318 -3.21 15.70 0.11
N GLU A 319 -3.33 14.44 0.54
CA GLU A 319 -2.98 13.28 -0.28
C GLU A 319 -4.10 12.93 -1.26
N ALA A 320 -3.79 12.11 -2.26
CA ALA A 320 -4.73 11.60 -3.25
C ALA A 320 -5.63 12.72 -3.83
N VAL A 321 -4.98 13.78 -4.28
CA VAL A 321 -5.67 14.93 -4.91
C VAL A 321 -6.49 14.42 -6.10
N PRO A 322 -7.79 14.74 -6.17
CA PRO A 322 -8.58 14.42 -7.34
C PRO A 322 -7.97 15.08 -8.60
N VAL A 323 -7.67 14.27 -9.59
CA VAL A 323 -6.93 14.72 -10.78
C VAL A 323 -7.68 15.80 -11.58
N ASP A 324 -9.01 15.80 -11.53
CA ASP A 324 -9.89 16.82 -12.11
C ASP A 324 -9.92 18.15 -11.35
N SER A 325 -9.29 18.21 -10.18
CA SER A 325 -9.29 19.40 -9.31
C SER A 325 -7.90 20.03 -9.17
N ILE A 326 -6.90 19.52 -9.87
CA ILE A 326 -5.50 19.98 -9.79
C ILE A 326 -5.39 21.47 -10.10
N GLU A 327 -5.96 21.92 -11.24
CA GLU A 327 -5.90 23.34 -11.64
C GLU A 327 -6.63 24.25 -10.65
N GLN A 328 -7.78 23.82 -10.14
CA GLN A 328 -8.53 24.55 -9.11
C GLN A 328 -7.70 24.77 -7.84
N LEU A 329 -6.91 23.78 -7.43
CA LEU A 329 -6.05 23.89 -6.25
C LEU A 329 -4.81 24.77 -6.51
N ARG A 330 -4.23 24.71 -7.72
CA ARG A 330 -3.16 25.62 -8.15
C ARG A 330 -3.63 27.07 -8.16
N GLU A 331 -4.80 27.34 -8.69
CA GLU A 331 -5.41 28.67 -8.70
C GLU A 331 -5.68 29.20 -7.28
N ALA A 332 -5.95 28.30 -6.33
CA ALA A 332 -6.10 28.63 -4.92
C ALA A 332 -4.75 28.89 -4.20
N GLY A 333 -3.61 28.65 -4.88
CA GLY A 333 -2.28 28.91 -4.36
C GLY A 333 -1.55 27.68 -3.84
N LEU A 334 -2.12 26.46 -3.92
CA LEU A 334 -1.43 25.27 -3.46
C LEU A 334 -0.38 24.79 -4.47
N THR A 335 0.72 24.29 -3.98
CA THR A 335 1.70 23.55 -4.76
C THR A 335 1.20 22.13 -4.96
N ILE A 336 1.24 21.64 -6.21
CA ILE A 336 0.85 20.28 -6.58
C ILE A 336 2.10 19.52 -6.99
N ASP A 337 2.47 18.54 -6.20
CA ASP A 337 3.49 17.56 -6.54
C ASP A 337 2.83 16.32 -7.17
N ALA A 338 3.24 15.98 -8.39
CA ALA A 338 2.78 14.80 -9.11
C ALA A 338 3.99 13.88 -9.34
N VAL A 339 4.13 12.87 -8.50
CA VAL A 339 5.32 12.01 -8.43
C VAL A 339 4.99 10.62 -8.97
N GLN A 340 5.85 10.09 -9.85
CA GLN A 340 5.78 8.71 -10.27
C GLN A 340 6.40 7.83 -9.20
N GLY A 341 5.56 7.09 -8.50
CA GLY A 341 5.94 5.96 -7.64
C GLY A 341 5.54 4.65 -8.30
N LEU A 342 5.39 3.60 -7.51
CA LEU A 342 4.88 2.29 -7.97
C LEU A 342 3.35 2.26 -8.02
N GLY A 343 2.71 3.41 -7.88
CA GLY A 343 1.27 3.55 -7.99
C GLY A 343 0.74 3.00 -9.30
N SER A 344 -0.21 2.08 -9.23
CA SER A 344 -0.80 1.43 -10.39
C SER A 344 -2.32 1.35 -10.29
N ARG A 345 -2.94 1.18 -11.44
CA ARG A 345 -4.31 0.68 -11.55
C ARG A 345 -4.18 -0.67 -12.23
N PHE A 346 -4.54 -1.72 -11.50
CA PHE A 346 -4.38 -3.09 -11.96
C PHE A 346 -5.73 -3.74 -12.24
N LEU A 347 -5.69 -4.68 -13.18
CA LEU A 347 -6.77 -5.61 -13.42
C LEU A 347 -6.35 -6.99 -12.90
N MET A 348 -7.18 -7.59 -12.05
CA MET A 348 -6.98 -8.92 -11.50
C MET A 348 -8.10 -9.84 -11.97
N PHE A 349 -7.75 -11.03 -12.41
CA PHE A 349 -8.69 -12.03 -12.91
C PHE A 349 -8.96 -13.11 -11.87
N ASN A 350 -10.18 -13.61 -11.83
CA ASN A 350 -10.48 -14.83 -11.09
C ASN A 350 -10.04 -16.04 -11.91
N VAL A 351 -8.74 -16.35 -11.88
CA VAL A 351 -8.13 -17.36 -12.76
C VAL A 351 -8.62 -18.78 -12.51
N ALA A 352 -9.24 -19.08 -11.36
CA ALA A 352 -9.87 -20.36 -11.10
C ALA A 352 -11.21 -20.53 -11.83
N LYS A 353 -11.80 -19.43 -12.31
CA LYS A 353 -13.13 -19.43 -12.94
C LYS A 353 -13.01 -19.40 -14.47
N TYR A 354 -13.70 -20.34 -15.16
CA TYR A 354 -13.85 -20.27 -16.61
C TYR A 354 -14.67 -19.02 -17.00
N PRO A 355 -14.31 -18.24 -18.04
CA PRO A 355 -13.22 -18.52 -19.00
C PRO A 355 -11.87 -17.85 -18.60
N TRP A 356 -11.76 -17.22 -17.43
CA TRP A 356 -10.58 -16.47 -16.98
C TRP A 356 -9.36 -17.36 -16.68
N SER A 357 -9.58 -18.69 -16.56
CA SER A 357 -8.51 -19.68 -16.49
C SER A 357 -7.70 -19.79 -17.79
N LYS A 358 -8.24 -19.32 -18.92
CA LYS A 358 -7.53 -19.29 -20.21
C LYS A 358 -6.73 -18.00 -20.34
N VAL A 359 -5.42 -18.12 -20.58
CA VAL A 359 -4.53 -16.97 -20.74
C VAL A 359 -4.93 -16.10 -21.93
N GLU A 360 -5.33 -16.70 -23.05
CA GLU A 360 -5.74 -16.00 -24.26
C GLU A 360 -6.96 -15.09 -24.00
N VAL A 361 -7.85 -15.50 -23.08
CA VAL A 361 -9.01 -14.70 -22.71
C VAL A 361 -8.57 -13.49 -21.88
N ARG A 362 -7.65 -13.68 -20.92
CA ARG A 362 -7.10 -12.55 -20.13
C ARG A 362 -6.36 -11.56 -21.02
N GLN A 363 -5.53 -12.07 -21.94
CA GLN A 363 -4.85 -11.23 -22.94
C GLN A 363 -5.86 -10.48 -23.85
N ALA A 364 -6.95 -11.16 -24.27
CA ALA A 364 -7.99 -10.52 -25.06
C ALA A 364 -8.62 -9.31 -24.32
N ILE A 365 -8.88 -9.46 -23.02
CA ILE A 365 -9.38 -8.32 -22.22
C ILE A 365 -8.36 -7.18 -22.24
N MET A 366 -7.07 -7.46 -22.04
CA MET A 366 -6.04 -6.41 -22.06
C MET A 366 -5.94 -5.69 -23.40
N TYR A 367 -6.02 -6.41 -24.52
CA TYR A 367 -6.03 -5.78 -25.87
C TYR A 367 -7.30 -4.98 -26.16
N ALA A 368 -8.40 -5.24 -25.46
CA ALA A 368 -9.64 -4.49 -25.64
C ALA A 368 -9.60 -3.09 -25.01
N LEU A 369 -8.74 -2.85 -24.03
CA LEU A 369 -8.76 -1.63 -23.23
C LEU A 369 -8.28 -0.41 -24.01
N ASP A 370 -9.03 0.68 -23.94
CA ASP A 370 -8.61 2.01 -24.44
C ASP A 370 -7.76 2.73 -23.39
N TYR A 371 -6.46 2.47 -23.44
CA TYR A 371 -5.48 3.06 -22.53
C TYR A 371 -5.44 4.57 -22.63
N ASN A 372 -5.52 5.14 -23.84
CA ASN A 372 -5.50 6.58 -24.05
C ASN A 372 -6.76 7.23 -23.49
N GLY A 373 -7.93 6.63 -23.72
CA GLY A 373 -9.19 7.10 -23.15
C GLY A 373 -9.16 7.11 -21.61
N MET A 374 -8.49 6.13 -20.99
CA MET A 374 -8.32 6.11 -19.54
C MET A 374 -7.30 7.17 -19.07
N VAL A 375 -6.15 7.31 -19.73
CA VAL A 375 -5.11 8.28 -19.36
C VAL A 375 -5.61 9.71 -19.51
N GLU A 376 -6.08 10.08 -20.69
CA GLU A 376 -6.46 11.46 -20.99
C GLU A 376 -7.88 11.79 -20.48
N GLY A 377 -8.83 10.88 -20.67
CA GLY A 377 -10.24 11.13 -20.34
C GLY A 377 -10.59 10.94 -18.88
N ALA A 378 -10.06 9.87 -18.22
CA ALA A 378 -10.39 9.58 -16.85
C ALA A 378 -9.35 10.13 -15.85
N LEU A 379 -8.06 10.19 -16.23
CA LEU A 379 -6.97 10.54 -15.32
C LEU A 379 -6.23 11.85 -15.67
N TYR A 380 -6.73 12.63 -16.66
CA TYR A 380 -6.25 13.97 -16.99
C TYR A 380 -4.73 14.03 -17.21
N GLY A 381 -4.15 13.00 -17.86
CA GLY A 381 -2.72 12.89 -18.13
C GLY A 381 -1.85 12.58 -16.91
N GLN A 382 -2.44 12.24 -15.75
CA GLN A 382 -1.70 11.89 -14.53
C GLN A 382 -1.38 10.39 -14.46
N ALA A 383 -1.26 9.73 -15.59
CA ALA A 383 -0.92 8.31 -15.71
C ALA A 383 -0.21 8.02 -17.04
N SER A 384 0.38 6.85 -17.13
CA SER A 384 0.88 6.24 -18.37
C SER A 384 0.39 4.82 -18.52
N ALA A 385 0.20 4.34 -19.76
CA ALA A 385 -0.09 2.94 -20.01
C ALA A 385 1.06 2.06 -19.53
N ALA A 386 0.75 0.98 -18.83
CA ALA A 386 1.78 0.08 -18.30
C ALA A 386 2.44 -0.70 -19.45
N THR A 387 3.75 -0.66 -19.49
CA THR A 387 4.60 -1.41 -20.44
C THR A 387 5.36 -2.55 -19.75
N SER A 388 5.26 -2.62 -18.43
CA SER A 388 5.84 -3.64 -17.56
C SER A 388 5.19 -3.57 -16.16
N LEU A 389 5.65 -4.41 -15.24
CA LEU A 389 5.30 -4.33 -13.82
C LEU A 389 5.79 -3.03 -13.19
N LEU A 390 7.03 -2.63 -13.49
CA LEU A 390 7.60 -1.36 -13.03
C LEU A 390 7.31 -0.23 -14.03
N PRO A 391 7.15 1.01 -13.59
CA PRO A 391 7.02 2.15 -14.48
C PRO A 391 8.33 2.47 -15.22
N ASP A 392 8.20 2.95 -16.46
CA ASP A 392 9.33 3.48 -17.25
C ASP A 392 9.70 4.87 -16.72
N ASP A 393 10.46 4.89 -15.64
CA ASP A 393 10.91 6.10 -14.96
C ASP A 393 12.31 5.89 -14.38
N ALA A 394 13.13 6.92 -14.40
CA ALA A 394 14.52 6.86 -13.94
C ALA A 394 14.68 6.46 -12.46
N THR A 395 13.63 6.62 -11.65
CA THR A 395 13.58 6.18 -10.25
C THR A 395 13.62 4.65 -10.11
N PHE A 396 13.25 3.92 -11.19
CA PHE A 396 13.18 2.46 -11.21
C PHE A 396 14.22 1.87 -12.19
N PRO A 397 15.50 1.80 -11.81
CA PRO A 397 16.59 1.41 -12.69
C PRO A 397 16.47 -0.03 -13.20
N HIS A 398 15.65 -0.86 -12.55
CA HIS A 398 15.39 -2.25 -12.96
C HIS A 398 14.20 -2.39 -13.92
N TYR A 399 13.66 -1.27 -14.41
CA TYR A 399 12.63 -1.31 -15.44
C TYR A 399 13.11 -2.09 -16.67
N HIS A 400 12.24 -2.96 -17.14
CA HIS A 400 12.37 -3.69 -18.41
C HIS A 400 11.04 -3.62 -19.15
N ARG A 401 11.07 -3.22 -20.39
CA ARG A 401 9.89 -3.27 -21.25
C ARG A 401 9.53 -4.73 -21.52
N ALA A 402 8.39 -5.18 -21.00
CA ALA A 402 7.99 -6.58 -21.10
C ALA A 402 7.87 -7.07 -22.56
N SER A 403 8.09 -8.37 -22.77
CA SER A 403 7.98 -9.06 -24.06
C SER A 403 6.60 -8.89 -24.71
N VAL A 404 5.55 -8.78 -23.88
CA VAL A 404 4.18 -8.49 -24.32
C VAL A 404 3.74 -7.15 -23.74
N VAL A 405 3.53 -6.18 -24.61
CA VAL A 405 2.96 -4.87 -24.25
C VAL A 405 1.57 -4.76 -24.85
N TYR A 406 0.61 -4.44 -24.01
CA TYR A 406 -0.79 -4.30 -24.42
C TYR A 406 -1.07 -2.89 -24.93
N SER A 407 -1.83 -2.83 -26.02
CA SER A 407 -2.35 -1.61 -26.63
C SER A 407 -3.80 -1.85 -27.06
N HIS A 408 -4.54 -0.80 -27.30
CA HIS A 408 -5.92 -0.93 -27.78
C HIS A 408 -5.95 -1.56 -29.17
N ASP A 409 -6.33 -2.84 -29.23
CA ASP A 409 -6.49 -3.66 -30.44
C ASP A 409 -7.71 -4.58 -30.30
N PRO A 410 -8.93 -4.06 -30.51
CA PRO A 410 -10.17 -4.82 -30.39
C PRO A 410 -10.26 -5.99 -31.36
N ASP A 411 -9.63 -5.91 -32.53
CA ASP A 411 -9.67 -6.99 -33.53
C ASP A 411 -8.80 -8.16 -33.09
N LYS A 412 -7.63 -7.89 -32.52
CA LYS A 412 -6.80 -8.92 -31.88
C LYS A 412 -7.51 -9.53 -30.67
N ALA A 413 -8.19 -8.72 -29.87
CA ALA A 413 -9.00 -9.20 -28.74
C ALA A 413 -10.08 -10.18 -29.18
N LYS A 414 -10.87 -9.84 -30.23
CA LYS A 414 -11.88 -10.73 -30.81
C LYS A 414 -11.27 -12.00 -31.38
N SER A 415 -10.11 -11.90 -32.03
CA SER A 415 -9.39 -13.05 -32.59
C SER A 415 -8.96 -14.03 -31.49
N LEU A 416 -8.42 -13.52 -30.38
CA LEU A 416 -8.01 -14.33 -29.21
C LEU A 416 -9.22 -15.04 -28.58
N LEU A 417 -10.33 -14.34 -28.35
CA LEU A 417 -11.56 -14.95 -27.82
C LEU A 417 -12.08 -16.07 -28.75
N LYS A 418 -12.09 -15.83 -30.06
CA LYS A 418 -12.48 -16.83 -31.04
C LYS A 418 -11.53 -18.03 -31.04
N GLY A 419 -10.21 -17.80 -31.00
CA GLY A 419 -9.20 -18.85 -30.94
C GLY A 419 -9.31 -19.69 -29.68
N ALA A 420 -9.65 -19.06 -28.56
CA ALA A 420 -9.91 -19.72 -27.28
C ALA A 420 -11.26 -20.48 -27.24
N GLY A 421 -12.11 -20.33 -28.27
CA GLY A 421 -13.45 -20.93 -28.30
C GLY A 421 -14.41 -20.34 -27.27
N VAL A 422 -14.24 -19.06 -26.93
CA VAL A 422 -15.03 -18.37 -25.91
C VAL A 422 -16.00 -17.40 -26.58
N THR A 423 -17.29 -17.55 -26.24
CA THR A 423 -18.33 -16.58 -26.59
C THR A 423 -18.53 -15.64 -25.40
N PRO A 424 -18.46 -14.32 -25.60
CA PRO A 424 -18.72 -13.35 -24.55
C PRO A 424 -20.10 -13.55 -23.90
N GLY A 425 -20.14 -13.50 -22.57
CA GLY A 425 -21.33 -13.69 -21.76
C GLY A 425 -21.49 -12.58 -20.72
N GLN A 426 -22.12 -12.89 -19.59
CA GLN A 426 -22.18 -11.98 -18.45
C GLN A 426 -20.81 -11.89 -17.79
N LEU A 427 -20.46 -10.68 -17.31
CA LEU A 427 -19.20 -10.38 -16.64
C LEU A 427 -19.46 -9.43 -15.48
N ILE A 428 -18.91 -9.77 -14.31
CA ILE A 428 -18.92 -8.93 -13.13
C ILE A 428 -17.54 -8.25 -13.03
N LEU A 429 -17.53 -6.93 -13.27
CA LEU A 429 -16.38 -6.07 -13.01
C LEU A 429 -16.54 -5.51 -11.58
N ARG A 430 -15.82 -6.06 -10.64
CA ARG A 430 -15.75 -5.53 -9.29
C ARG A 430 -14.77 -4.38 -9.23
N THR A 431 -15.09 -3.33 -8.45
CA THR A 431 -14.21 -2.17 -8.28
C THR A 431 -14.19 -1.73 -6.82
N THR A 432 -13.11 -1.10 -6.40
CA THR A 432 -13.12 -0.29 -5.19
C THR A 432 -13.77 1.06 -5.47
N ASP A 433 -14.11 1.80 -4.41
CA ASP A 433 -14.70 3.14 -4.45
C ASP A 433 -13.66 4.27 -4.66
N ASN A 434 -12.43 3.93 -5.05
CA ASN A 434 -11.39 4.91 -5.42
C ASN A 434 -11.86 5.72 -6.63
N ASP A 435 -11.79 7.06 -6.55
CA ASP A 435 -12.29 8.00 -7.57
C ASP A 435 -11.77 7.68 -8.98
N GLN A 436 -10.48 7.38 -9.13
CA GLN A 436 -9.85 7.06 -10.41
C GLN A 436 -10.31 5.70 -10.96
N VAL A 437 -10.44 4.70 -10.07
CA VAL A 437 -10.95 3.37 -10.41
C VAL A 437 -12.39 3.45 -10.91
N VAL A 438 -13.22 4.21 -10.23
CA VAL A 438 -14.62 4.43 -10.65
C VAL A 438 -14.70 5.13 -12.02
N ALA A 439 -13.89 6.17 -12.25
CA ALA A 439 -13.84 6.85 -13.54
C ALA A 439 -13.40 5.89 -14.67
N MET A 440 -12.34 5.12 -14.46
CA MET A 440 -11.84 4.15 -15.43
C MET A 440 -12.82 3.00 -15.70
N SER A 441 -13.59 2.57 -14.70
CA SER A 441 -14.49 1.43 -14.82
C SER A 441 -15.55 1.62 -15.90
N THR A 442 -15.95 2.86 -16.17
CA THR A 442 -16.90 3.21 -17.24
C THR A 442 -16.30 2.99 -18.62
N VAL A 443 -15.04 3.40 -18.83
CA VAL A 443 -14.31 3.18 -20.08
C VAL A 443 -14.11 1.68 -20.31
N ILE A 444 -13.65 0.96 -19.29
CA ILE A 444 -13.42 -0.50 -19.34
C ILE A 444 -14.73 -1.23 -19.65
N LYS A 445 -15.83 -0.85 -18.99
CA LYS A 445 -17.15 -1.44 -19.28
C LYS A 445 -17.50 -1.30 -20.76
N GLN A 446 -17.38 -0.11 -21.33
CA GLN A 446 -17.68 0.11 -22.74
C GLN A 446 -16.80 -0.76 -23.65
N ASN A 447 -15.49 -0.80 -23.39
CA ASN A 447 -14.57 -1.62 -24.20
C ASN A 447 -14.93 -3.11 -24.16
N LEU A 448 -15.34 -3.62 -23.01
CA LEU A 448 -15.74 -5.02 -22.85
C LEU A 448 -17.12 -5.30 -23.48
N GLU A 449 -18.04 -4.34 -23.45
CA GLU A 449 -19.33 -4.43 -24.13
C GLU A 449 -19.17 -4.43 -25.66
N ASP A 450 -18.19 -3.69 -26.20
CA ASP A 450 -17.83 -3.70 -27.63
C ASP A 450 -17.23 -5.05 -28.09
N LEU A 451 -16.70 -5.83 -27.14
CA LEU A 451 -16.32 -7.24 -27.37
C LEU A 451 -17.51 -8.22 -27.30
N GLY A 452 -18.69 -7.75 -26.87
CA GLY A 452 -19.91 -8.54 -26.74
C GLY A 452 -20.19 -9.08 -25.33
N PHE A 453 -19.43 -8.72 -24.31
CA PHE A 453 -19.76 -9.05 -22.92
C PHE A 453 -20.95 -8.21 -22.43
N LYS A 454 -21.66 -8.73 -21.43
CA LYS A 454 -22.68 -7.97 -20.67
C LYS A 454 -22.10 -7.63 -19.31
N VAL A 455 -21.62 -6.40 -19.15
CA VAL A 455 -20.81 -6.01 -17.98
C VAL A 455 -21.68 -5.41 -16.89
N THR A 456 -21.58 -5.98 -15.69
CA THR A 456 -22.13 -5.41 -14.45
C THR A 456 -20.99 -4.90 -13.59
N ILE A 457 -20.96 -3.58 -13.34
CA ILE A 457 -20.02 -2.99 -12.38
C ILE A 457 -20.59 -3.15 -10.98
N GLN A 458 -19.76 -3.62 -10.04
CA GLN A 458 -20.05 -3.68 -8.60
C GLN A 458 -18.99 -2.89 -7.86
N THR A 459 -19.36 -1.74 -7.33
CA THR A 459 -18.46 -0.84 -6.59
C THR A 459 -18.75 -0.94 -5.10
N ASP A 460 -17.73 -1.27 -4.31
CA ASP A 460 -17.78 -1.33 -2.86
C ASP A 460 -16.59 -0.56 -2.28
N SER A 461 -16.62 -0.24 -0.98
CA SER A 461 -15.43 0.26 -0.30
C SER A 461 -14.28 -0.77 -0.41
N SER A 462 -13.05 -0.30 -0.33
CA SER A 462 -11.88 -1.18 -0.39
C SER A 462 -11.96 -2.31 0.63
N ASP A 463 -12.30 -1.98 1.89
CA ASP A 463 -12.46 -2.97 2.97
C ASP A 463 -13.53 -4.02 2.64
N ALA A 464 -14.69 -3.61 2.12
CA ALA A 464 -15.77 -4.53 1.78
C ALA A 464 -15.42 -5.39 0.56
N THR A 465 -14.71 -4.81 -0.42
CA THR A 465 -14.24 -5.52 -1.61
C THR A 465 -13.31 -6.67 -1.22
N TYR A 466 -12.27 -6.38 -0.44
CA TYR A 466 -11.29 -7.40 -0.06
C TYR A 466 -11.85 -8.40 0.95
N ALA A 467 -12.65 -7.97 1.92
CA ALA A 467 -13.31 -8.89 2.84
C ALA A 467 -14.20 -9.92 2.11
N ALA A 468 -14.89 -9.51 1.05
CA ALA A 468 -15.69 -10.42 0.24
C ALA A 468 -14.84 -11.43 -0.57
N ILE A 469 -13.68 -10.98 -1.08
CA ILE A 469 -12.79 -11.82 -1.90
C ILE A 469 -12.00 -12.79 -1.00
N ASP A 470 -11.52 -12.34 0.15
CA ASP A 470 -10.69 -13.12 1.08
C ASP A 470 -11.42 -14.30 1.72
N THR A 471 -12.75 -14.31 1.72
CA THR A 471 -13.54 -15.46 2.17
C THR A 471 -13.52 -16.65 1.21
N GLY A 472 -12.87 -16.55 0.04
CA GLY A 472 -12.85 -17.57 -1.00
C GLY A 472 -14.21 -17.74 -1.72
N ASN A 473 -15.21 -16.98 -1.33
CA ASN A 473 -16.53 -16.94 -1.99
C ASN A 473 -16.57 -15.79 -3.01
N SER A 474 -15.58 -15.76 -3.87
CA SER A 474 -15.30 -14.66 -4.78
C SER A 474 -16.27 -14.62 -5.94
N ASN A 475 -17.40 -13.95 -5.76
CA ASN A 475 -18.34 -13.69 -6.85
C ASN A 475 -17.89 -12.47 -7.66
N TYR A 476 -16.78 -12.62 -8.37
CA TYR A 476 -16.28 -11.64 -9.33
C TYR A 476 -15.65 -12.37 -10.53
N ASP A 477 -15.57 -11.69 -11.65
CA ASP A 477 -14.84 -12.12 -12.83
C ASP A 477 -13.51 -11.37 -12.94
N LEU A 478 -13.58 -10.06 -12.89
CA LEU A 478 -12.45 -9.13 -12.89
C LEU A 478 -12.57 -8.18 -11.70
N LEU A 479 -11.43 -7.84 -11.11
CA LEU A 479 -11.31 -6.76 -10.13
C LEU A 479 -10.43 -5.65 -10.71
N LEU A 480 -10.95 -4.42 -10.76
CA LEU A 480 -10.20 -3.21 -11.01
C LEU A 480 -9.97 -2.50 -9.66
N ALA A 481 -8.72 -2.29 -9.32
CA ALA A 481 -8.37 -1.69 -8.03
C ALA A 481 -7.08 -0.86 -8.11
N PRO A 482 -6.86 0.05 -7.14
CA PRO A 482 -5.59 0.73 -6.98
C PRO A 482 -4.59 -0.19 -6.27
N GLY A 483 -3.31 -0.02 -6.57
CA GLY A 483 -2.21 -0.60 -5.82
C GLY A 483 -1.03 0.35 -5.81
N ASP A 484 -0.37 0.46 -4.68
CA ASP A 484 0.85 1.27 -4.56
C ASP A 484 1.80 0.65 -3.53
N PRO A 485 2.73 -0.20 -3.97
CA PRO A 485 3.73 -0.79 -3.10
C PRO A 485 4.93 0.13 -2.83
N SER A 486 4.91 1.41 -3.21
CA SER A 486 6.02 2.35 -3.03
C SER A 486 6.49 2.46 -1.57
N CYS A 487 5.61 2.19 -0.60
CA CYS A 487 5.98 2.18 0.82
C CYS A 487 7.03 1.10 1.17
N PHE A 488 7.24 0.12 0.31
CA PHE A 488 8.27 -0.92 0.46
C PHE A 488 9.58 -0.60 -0.28
N GLY A 489 9.66 0.57 -0.94
CA GLY A 489 10.82 0.98 -1.72
C GLY A 489 10.73 0.54 -3.19
N ALA A 490 11.83 0.75 -3.94
CA ALA A 490 11.93 0.47 -5.38
C ALA A 490 12.55 -0.91 -5.69
N ASP A 491 12.72 -1.75 -4.69
CA ASP A 491 13.30 -3.09 -4.81
C ASP A 491 12.35 -4.01 -5.61
N PRO A 492 12.75 -4.56 -6.77
CA PRO A 492 11.91 -5.42 -7.59
C PRO A 492 11.41 -6.67 -6.85
N ASP A 493 12.25 -7.28 -6.02
CA ASP A 493 11.87 -8.47 -5.28
C ASP A 493 10.77 -8.20 -4.25
N LEU A 494 10.83 -7.05 -3.55
CA LEU A 494 9.78 -6.67 -2.59
C LEU A 494 8.44 -6.44 -3.30
N VAL A 495 8.45 -5.78 -4.47
CA VAL A 495 7.25 -5.56 -5.30
C VAL A 495 6.67 -6.88 -5.81
N LEU A 496 7.54 -7.76 -6.33
CA LEU A 496 7.15 -9.08 -6.83
C LEU A 496 6.60 -9.96 -5.70
N ARG A 497 7.27 -10.01 -4.55
CA ARG A 497 6.81 -10.83 -3.41
C ARG A 497 5.55 -10.31 -2.79
N TRP A 498 5.34 -8.99 -2.76
CA TRP A 498 4.08 -8.41 -2.29
C TRP A 498 2.88 -8.87 -3.13
N TRP A 499 3.00 -8.79 -4.46
CA TRP A 499 1.88 -9.09 -5.36
C TRP A 499 1.76 -10.56 -5.74
N TYR A 500 2.91 -11.25 -5.92
CA TYR A 500 2.97 -12.57 -6.54
C TYR A 500 3.66 -13.62 -5.67
N GLY A 501 4.03 -13.27 -4.45
CA GLY A 501 4.43 -14.26 -3.46
C GLY A 501 3.32 -15.26 -3.18
N ASN A 502 3.66 -16.39 -2.59
CA ASN A 502 2.70 -17.46 -2.32
C ASN A 502 1.84 -17.16 -1.08
N ASP A 503 1.06 -16.11 -1.13
CA ASP A 503 0.26 -15.54 -0.04
C ASP A 503 -1.22 -15.36 -0.42
N VAL A 504 -1.93 -14.47 0.29
CA VAL A 504 -3.34 -14.17 0.07
C VAL A 504 -3.64 -13.69 -1.37
N TRP A 505 -2.70 -12.98 -2.01
CA TRP A 505 -2.92 -12.48 -3.37
C TRP A 505 -3.03 -13.63 -4.37
N MET A 506 -2.05 -14.54 -4.38
CA MET A 506 -1.99 -15.61 -5.39
C MET A 506 -2.76 -16.87 -4.99
N ARG A 507 -3.00 -17.08 -3.69
CA ARG A 507 -3.77 -18.25 -3.23
C ARG A 507 -5.28 -18.02 -3.19
N THR A 508 -5.70 -16.82 -2.78
CA THR A 508 -7.11 -16.55 -2.45
C THR A 508 -7.74 -15.54 -3.39
N ARG A 509 -7.08 -14.39 -3.57
CA ARG A 509 -7.63 -13.27 -4.35
C ARG A 509 -7.55 -13.52 -5.85
N CYS A 510 -6.40 -13.94 -6.32
CA CYS A 510 -6.15 -14.38 -7.70
C CYS A 510 -5.57 -15.80 -7.63
N PRO A 511 -6.40 -16.86 -7.65
CA PRO A 511 -5.92 -18.23 -7.40
C PRO A 511 -5.03 -18.74 -8.54
N TRP A 512 -3.83 -18.18 -8.67
CA TRP A 512 -2.81 -18.51 -9.67
C TRP A 512 -1.66 -19.35 -9.09
N SER A 513 -1.58 -19.43 -7.74
CA SER A 513 -0.60 -20.25 -7.04
C SER A 513 -0.68 -21.73 -7.46
N GLY A 514 0.49 -22.37 -7.67
CA GLY A 514 0.60 -23.76 -8.06
C GLY A 514 0.44 -24.01 -9.57
N THR A 515 0.30 -22.97 -10.38
CA THR A 515 0.47 -23.11 -11.84
C THR A 515 1.94 -23.21 -12.20
N VAL A 516 2.26 -23.77 -13.37
CA VAL A 516 3.65 -23.91 -13.85
C VAL A 516 4.31 -22.54 -13.96
N GLU A 517 3.57 -21.56 -14.45
CA GLU A 517 4.05 -20.19 -14.67
C GLU A 517 4.30 -19.44 -13.35
N HIS A 518 3.49 -19.73 -12.32
CA HIS A 518 3.73 -19.15 -10.99
C HIS A 518 4.97 -19.77 -10.33
N GLU A 519 5.15 -21.07 -10.46
CA GLU A 519 6.35 -21.75 -9.95
C GLU A 519 7.62 -21.27 -10.69
N GLU A 520 7.55 -21.06 -12.01
CA GLU A 520 8.64 -20.46 -12.80
C GLU A 520 8.96 -19.04 -12.29
N LEU A 521 7.94 -18.21 -12.07
CA LEU A 521 8.12 -16.86 -11.51
C LEU A 521 8.85 -16.88 -10.16
N LEU A 522 8.45 -17.77 -9.26
CA LEU A 522 9.10 -17.90 -7.95
C LEU A 522 10.56 -18.34 -8.06
N GLN A 523 10.87 -19.25 -9.01
CA GLN A 523 12.24 -19.69 -9.29
C GLN A 523 13.10 -18.56 -9.85
N GLU A 524 12.58 -17.76 -10.77
CA GLU A 524 13.29 -16.59 -11.32
C GLU A 524 13.54 -15.52 -10.25
N MET A 525 12.56 -15.30 -9.36
CA MET A 525 12.72 -14.38 -8.23
C MET A 525 13.84 -14.85 -7.28
N ASP A 526 13.92 -16.14 -6.98
CA ASP A 526 14.98 -16.69 -6.13
C ASP A 526 16.34 -16.65 -6.83
N ALA A 527 16.40 -16.99 -8.13
CA ALA A 527 17.62 -16.90 -8.94
C ALA A 527 18.17 -15.47 -9.03
N ALA A 528 17.28 -14.46 -9.12
CA ALA A 528 17.71 -13.07 -9.08
C ALA A 528 18.39 -12.69 -7.75
N LEU A 529 17.97 -13.27 -6.62
CA LEU A 529 18.62 -13.03 -5.33
C LEU A 529 20.00 -13.70 -5.22
N ASP A 530 20.20 -14.82 -5.92
CA ASP A 530 21.47 -15.54 -5.94
C ASP A 530 22.47 -14.97 -6.98
N SER A 531 22.01 -14.12 -7.90
CA SER A 531 22.78 -13.55 -9.01
C SER A 531 23.24 -12.12 -8.72
N ALA A 532 24.06 -11.55 -9.60
CA ALA A 532 24.55 -10.18 -9.50
C ALA A 532 24.67 -9.52 -10.89
N GLY A 533 24.67 -8.18 -10.93
CA GLY A 533 24.85 -7.42 -12.16
C GLY A 533 23.83 -7.76 -13.24
N ASP A 534 24.31 -7.99 -14.46
CA ASP A 534 23.46 -8.23 -15.64
C ASP A 534 22.65 -9.53 -15.52
N GLU A 535 23.22 -10.59 -14.94
CA GLU A 535 22.51 -11.86 -14.72
C GLU A 535 21.29 -11.68 -13.80
N ARG A 536 21.43 -10.91 -12.72
CA ARG A 536 20.28 -10.54 -11.86
C ARG A 536 19.21 -9.79 -12.64
N GLN A 537 19.62 -8.85 -13.49
CA GLN A 537 18.69 -8.08 -14.31
C GLN A 537 17.96 -8.98 -15.31
N GLU A 538 18.63 -9.99 -15.89
CA GLU A 538 17.98 -10.96 -16.78
C GLU A 538 16.88 -11.76 -16.07
N HIS A 539 17.11 -12.20 -14.83
CA HIS A 539 16.08 -12.84 -14.02
C HIS A 539 14.89 -11.91 -13.72
N TRP A 540 15.15 -10.63 -13.38
CA TRP A 540 14.05 -9.65 -13.23
C TRP A 540 13.28 -9.45 -14.54
N ASN A 541 13.97 -9.34 -15.66
CA ASN A 541 13.35 -9.21 -16.97
C ASN A 541 12.42 -10.40 -17.24
N ARG A 542 12.88 -11.63 -16.95
CA ARG A 542 12.05 -12.83 -17.09
C ARG A 542 10.82 -12.82 -16.16
N CYS A 543 10.97 -12.38 -14.92
CA CYS A 543 9.82 -12.20 -14.02
C CYS A 543 8.76 -11.28 -14.64
N PHE A 544 9.17 -10.14 -15.18
CA PHE A 544 8.24 -9.18 -15.78
C PHE A 544 7.59 -9.73 -17.06
N ASP A 545 8.33 -10.49 -17.86
CA ASP A 545 7.82 -11.16 -19.05
C ASP A 545 6.78 -12.23 -18.70
N ILE A 546 7.05 -13.09 -17.71
CA ILE A 546 6.10 -14.11 -17.24
C ILE A 546 4.77 -13.46 -16.84
N LEU A 547 4.83 -12.33 -16.11
CA LEU A 547 3.64 -11.62 -15.67
C LEU A 547 2.86 -11.00 -16.84
N ALA A 548 3.55 -10.41 -17.80
CA ALA A 548 2.94 -9.83 -18.99
C ALA A 548 2.33 -10.91 -19.91
N GLU A 549 2.97 -12.06 -20.03
CA GLU A 549 2.50 -13.19 -20.83
C GLU A 549 1.24 -13.82 -20.22
N ASN A 550 1.14 -13.88 -18.88
CA ASN A 550 0.09 -14.64 -18.19
C ASN A 550 -1.06 -13.79 -17.63
N VAL A 551 -0.82 -12.52 -17.33
CA VAL A 551 -1.83 -11.55 -16.89
C VAL A 551 -2.74 -12.06 -15.77
N PRO A 552 -2.23 -12.58 -14.65
CA PRO A 552 -3.10 -13.01 -13.54
C PRO A 552 -3.67 -11.81 -12.78
N LEU A 553 -2.81 -10.97 -12.28
CA LEU A 553 -2.97 -9.62 -11.79
C LEU A 553 -1.92 -8.79 -12.54
N TYR A 554 -2.31 -7.71 -13.19
CA TYR A 554 -1.36 -6.95 -14.00
C TYR A 554 -1.72 -5.46 -14.02
N PRO A 555 -0.72 -4.55 -13.94
CA PRO A 555 -0.97 -3.13 -14.07
C PRO A 555 -1.50 -2.81 -15.47
N ILE A 556 -2.53 -1.99 -15.55
CA ILE A 556 -3.01 -1.42 -16.81
C ILE A 556 -2.49 0.00 -16.99
N LEU A 557 -2.37 0.75 -15.89
CA LEU A 557 -1.77 2.08 -15.86
C LEU A 557 -0.80 2.20 -14.69
N HIS A 558 0.30 2.92 -14.89
CA HIS A 558 1.08 3.52 -13.82
C HIS A 558 0.58 4.94 -13.59
N VAL A 559 0.26 5.26 -12.33
CA VAL A 559 -0.34 6.55 -11.97
C VAL A 559 0.59 7.37 -11.11
N LYS A 560 0.62 8.67 -11.36
CA LYS A 560 1.29 9.61 -10.48
C LYS A 560 0.47 9.83 -9.22
N THR A 561 1.12 9.85 -8.08
CA THR A 561 0.50 10.31 -6.84
C THR A 561 0.55 11.82 -6.81
N CYS A 562 -0.63 12.44 -6.72
CA CYS A 562 -0.77 13.89 -6.66
C CYS A 562 -1.04 14.31 -5.23
N THR A 563 -0.16 15.16 -4.70
CA THR A 563 -0.25 15.75 -3.35
C THR A 563 -0.32 17.25 -3.47
N ALA A 564 -1.26 17.87 -2.77
CA ALA A 564 -1.37 19.34 -2.66
C ALA A 564 -0.82 19.81 -1.34
N SER A 565 -0.11 20.92 -1.33
CA SER A 565 0.41 21.50 -0.08
C SER A 565 0.52 23.02 -0.12
N TRP A 566 0.37 23.64 1.04
CA TRP A 566 0.70 25.05 1.27
C TRP A 566 2.20 25.21 1.55
N ARG A 567 3.05 24.74 0.63
CA ARG A 567 4.52 24.79 0.78
C ARG A 567 5.13 26.12 0.32
N ASP A 568 4.75 26.58 -0.87
CA ASP A 568 5.35 27.76 -1.51
C ASP A 568 4.57 29.04 -1.23
N THR A 569 3.32 28.90 -0.81
CA THR A 569 2.43 30.00 -0.42
C THR A 569 1.89 29.77 0.99
N THR A 570 1.11 30.72 1.50
CA THR A 570 0.49 30.61 2.82
C THR A 570 -1.03 30.52 2.74
N THR A 571 -1.64 29.89 3.75
CA THR A 571 -3.08 29.96 3.99
C THR A 571 -3.52 31.40 4.31
N ALA A 572 -4.81 31.65 4.40
CA ALA A 572 -5.36 32.94 4.82
C ALA A 572 -4.85 33.39 6.21
N ASP A 573 -4.52 32.44 7.08
CA ASP A 573 -3.97 32.69 8.42
C ASP A 573 -2.44 32.84 8.43
N GLY A 574 -1.80 32.89 7.28
CA GLY A 574 -0.36 33.06 7.11
C GLY A 574 0.47 31.80 7.41
N ILE A 575 -0.14 30.61 7.47
CA ILE A 575 0.54 29.35 7.78
C ILE A 575 0.95 28.65 6.48
N LYS A 576 2.14 28.08 6.44
CA LYS A 576 2.61 27.19 5.38
C LYS A 576 3.31 25.95 5.94
N VAL A 577 3.56 24.99 5.08
CA VAL A 577 4.38 23.81 5.36
C VAL A 577 5.85 24.15 5.06
N SER A 578 6.80 23.56 5.80
CA SER A 578 8.23 23.75 5.54
C SER A 578 8.61 23.30 4.12
N SER A 579 9.67 23.90 3.56
CA SER A 579 10.17 23.59 2.22
C SER A 579 10.73 22.16 2.07
N ASP A 580 10.95 21.48 3.18
CA ASP A 580 11.46 20.09 3.19
C ASP A 580 10.41 19.08 2.73
N PHE A 581 9.12 19.48 2.73
CA PHE A 581 8.07 18.63 2.20
C PHE A 581 8.22 18.44 0.68
N ARG A 582 8.20 17.18 0.22
CA ARG A 582 8.41 16.79 -1.17
C ARG A 582 7.16 16.23 -1.87
N GLY A 583 6.05 16.15 -1.18
CA GLY A 583 4.80 15.65 -1.75
C GLY A 583 4.88 14.19 -2.17
N ILE A 584 5.42 13.33 -1.33
CA ILE A 584 5.79 12.00 -1.74
C ILE A 584 4.60 11.13 -2.06
N GLY A 585 4.65 10.58 -3.25
CA GLY A 585 3.77 9.57 -3.75
C GLY A 585 4.10 8.19 -3.22
N THR A 586 3.70 7.95 -2.00
CA THR A 586 3.50 6.58 -1.53
C THR A 586 2.03 6.41 -1.18
N THR A 587 1.66 5.22 -0.75
CA THR A 587 0.46 5.06 0.06
C THR A 587 0.69 5.86 1.35
N GLY A 588 0.56 7.17 1.25
CA GLY A 588 0.73 8.07 2.36
C GLY A 588 1.81 9.13 2.18
N VAL A 589 1.84 10.05 3.11
CA VAL A 589 2.72 11.20 3.13
C VAL A 589 3.79 10.98 4.21
N ALA A 590 5.05 10.95 3.80
CA ALA A 590 6.15 10.93 4.75
C ALA A 590 6.39 12.34 5.27
N LEU A 591 6.23 12.53 6.58
CA LEU A 591 6.28 13.84 7.23
C LEU A 591 7.51 14.02 8.12
N MET A 592 8.55 13.19 7.94
CA MET A 592 9.75 13.30 8.75
C MET A 592 10.45 14.64 8.55
N GLY A 593 10.62 15.38 9.64
CA GLY A 593 11.24 16.71 9.65
C GLY A 593 10.35 17.84 9.15
N VAL A 594 9.15 17.55 8.62
CA VAL A 594 8.18 18.54 8.15
C VAL A 594 7.54 19.26 9.33
N THR A 595 7.30 20.56 9.19
CA THR A 595 6.71 21.40 10.23
C THR A 595 5.88 22.53 9.62
N THR A 596 5.01 23.10 10.42
CA THR A 596 4.33 24.36 10.10
C THR A 596 5.27 25.55 10.26
N VAL A 597 5.11 26.57 9.41
CA VAL A 597 5.86 27.83 9.43
C VAL A 597 4.86 28.98 9.29
N LYS A 598 5.01 30.01 10.15
CA LYS A 598 4.25 31.27 10.11
C LYS A 598 5.07 32.39 9.51
#